data_257e1c7fcf218254ff97489a315fe88c
#
_entry.id   257e1c7fcf218254ff97489a315fe88c
#
_cell.length_a   1.000
_cell.length_b   1.000
_cell.length_c   1.000
_cell.angle_alpha   90.00
_cell.angle_beta   90.00
_cell.angle_gamma   90.00
#
_symmetry.space_group_name_H-M   'P 1'
#
loop_
_entity.id
_entity.type
_entity.pdbx_description
1 polymer ?
#
loop_
_entity_poly.entity_id
_entity_poly.type
_entity_poly.pdbx_seq_one_letter_code
_entity_poly.pdbx_strand_id
1 'polypeptide(L)'
;MKINADLTKRAEVHTPDMEWVPSPEPGVLRRMLDRDGGEVARSTTVVRFEPGARFPEHTHGGGEEFLVLDGVFSDEDGDYPAGTYVRHPVGTSHSAWSDEGCEILVKLMQMDPADSKKVVLDTDALDWQPGPEAGVDIKPLHEFGDEKVMLMRILPGTRIARHRHEAGTELFVLDGTLADEDGTYGKGAWQRQPAGSVHEPFSEQGCVFYVKKGHFV
;
A
#
# COMPACT_ATOMS: atom_id res chain seq x y z
N MET A 1 2.64 0.00 -20.55
CA MET A 1 3.53 0.95 -19.81
C MET A 1 4.29 0.16 -18.76
N LYS A 2 5.58 0.49 -18.52
CA LYS A 2 6.39 -0.13 -17.46
C LYS A 2 6.98 0.97 -16.58
N ILE A 3 6.63 0.95 -15.30
CA ILE A 3 7.14 1.86 -14.26
C ILE A 3 7.61 0.96 -13.12
N ASN A 4 8.89 1.02 -12.76
CA ASN A 4 9.49 0.21 -11.71
C ASN A 4 9.10 -1.30 -11.80
N ALA A 5 8.86 -1.83 -13.00
CA ALA A 5 8.23 -3.13 -13.22
C ALA A 5 9.16 -4.35 -12.97
N ASP A 6 10.46 -4.12 -12.84
CA ASP A 6 11.45 -5.16 -12.57
C ASP A 6 11.50 -5.45 -11.05
N LEU A 7 10.79 -6.50 -10.62
CA LEU A 7 10.68 -6.89 -9.22
C LEU A 7 12.00 -7.36 -8.60
N THR A 8 13.02 -7.63 -9.41
CA THR A 8 14.36 -8.01 -8.92
C THR A 8 15.21 -6.81 -8.51
N LYS A 9 14.69 -5.59 -8.74
CA LYS A 9 15.37 -4.35 -8.43
C LYS A 9 14.71 -3.60 -7.30
N ARG A 10 15.54 -2.97 -6.46
CA ARG A 10 15.07 -1.95 -5.54
C ARG A 10 14.43 -0.81 -6.31
N ALA A 11 13.34 -0.30 -5.82
CA ALA A 11 12.70 0.89 -6.35
C ALA A 11 12.29 1.80 -5.19
N GLU A 12 12.31 3.10 -5.46
CA GLU A 12 11.96 4.14 -4.50
C GLU A 12 11.27 5.29 -5.21
N VAL A 13 10.20 5.78 -4.61
CA VAL A 13 9.42 6.90 -5.12
C VAL A 13 8.95 7.73 -3.94
N HIS A 14 9.06 9.06 -4.02
CA HIS A 14 8.48 9.99 -3.06
C HIS A 14 7.23 10.64 -3.70
N THR A 15 6.06 10.22 -3.28
CA THR A 15 4.80 10.63 -3.93
C THR A 15 4.53 12.13 -3.88
N PRO A 16 4.90 12.90 -2.83
CA PRO A 16 4.75 14.35 -2.85
C PRO A 16 5.44 15.06 -4.01
N ASP A 17 6.54 14.48 -4.53
CA ASP A 17 7.32 15.07 -5.63
C ASP A 17 6.76 14.69 -7.02
N MET A 18 5.76 13.82 -7.08
CA MET A 18 5.17 13.36 -8.34
C MET A 18 4.03 14.26 -8.80
N GLU A 19 3.97 14.51 -10.10
CA GLU A 19 2.78 15.10 -10.72
C GLU A 19 1.60 14.12 -10.72
N TRP A 20 0.40 14.66 -10.55
CA TRP A 20 -0.83 13.89 -10.73
C TRP A 20 -1.12 13.69 -12.21
N VAL A 21 -1.32 12.43 -12.62
CA VAL A 21 -1.65 12.05 -14.00
C VAL A 21 -3.12 11.67 -14.05
N PRO A 22 -3.94 12.24 -14.96
CA PRO A 22 -5.34 11.84 -15.11
C PRO A 22 -5.49 10.33 -15.42
N SER A 23 -6.51 9.70 -14.84
CA SER A 23 -7.00 8.40 -15.30
C SER A 23 -7.93 8.59 -16.51
N PRO A 24 -8.38 7.52 -17.18
CA PRO A 24 -9.44 7.63 -18.19
C PRO A 24 -10.75 8.21 -17.62
N GLU A 25 -11.02 8.00 -16.33
CA GLU A 25 -12.24 8.47 -15.69
C GLU A 25 -12.08 9.92 -15.18
N PRO A 26 -12.99 10.83 -15.51
CA PRO A 26 -12.93 12.23 -15.06
C PRO A 26 -12.90 12.36 -13.54
N GLY A 27 -12.05 13.26 -13.03
CA GLY A 27 -11.91 13.52 -11.60
C GLY A 27 -11.11 12.45 -10.84
N VAL A 28 -10.58 11.44 -11.53
CA VAL A 28 -9.70 10.43 -10.92
C VAL A 28 -8.27 10.63 -11.40
N LEU A 29 -7.35 10.87 -10.47
CA LEU A 29 -5.94 11.17 -10.72
C LEU A 29 -5.05 10.09 -10.12
N ARG A 30 -3.85 9.89 -10.68
CA ARG A 30 -2.94 8.80 -10.31
C ARG A 30 -1.51 9.28 -10.12
N ARG A 31 -0.83 8.74 -9.12
CA ARG A 31 0.63 8.72 -8.97
C ARG A 31 1.07 7.26 -8.99
N MET A 32 1.59 6.81 -10.12
CA MET A 32 1.91 5.40 -10.39
C MET A 32 3.30 5.07 -9.84
N LEU A 33 3.38 4.24 -8.80
CA LEU A 33 4.62 3.86 -8.11
C LEU A 33 5.28 2.65 -8.79
N ASP A 34 4.47 1.67 -9.15
CA ASP A 34 4.84 0.44 -9.86
C ASP A 34 3.75 0.11 -10.87
N ARG A 35 4.12 -0.33 -12.08
CA ARG A 35 3.16 -0.73 -13.10
C ARG A 35 3.78 -1.63 -14.15
N ASP A 36 3.14 -2.74 -14.45
CA ASP A 36 3.46 -3.60 -15.61
C ASP A 36 2.19 -3.93 -16.37
N GLY A 37 1.96 -3.23 -17.48
CA GLY A 37 0.78 -3.39 -18.34
C GLY A 37 0.22 -2.08 -18.89
N GLY A 38 -0.99 -2.17 -19.48
CA GLY A 38 -1.78 -1.05 -19.98
C GLY A 38 -2.70 -0.46 -18.91
N GLU A 39 -3.98 -0.23 -19.21
CA GLU A 39 -4.96 0.17 -18.19
C GLU A 39 -5.24 -0.99 -17.22
N VAL A 40 -5.34 -2.22 -17.71
CA VAL A 40 -5.32 -3.42 -16.88
C VAL A 40 -3.85 -3.80 -16.65
N ALA A 41 -3.42 -3.75 -15.39
CA ALA A 41 -2.01 -3.95 -15.06
C ALA A 41 -1.83 -4.41 -13.61
N ARG A 42 -0.78 -5.21 -13.34
CA ARG A 42 -0.23 -5.29 -12.00
C ARG A 42 0.31 -3.91 -11.64
N SER A 43 -0.16 -3.33 -10.55
CA SER A 43 0.27 -1.98 -10.18
C SER A 43 0.12 -1.67 -8.70
N THR A 44 0.97 -0.74 -8.23
CA THR A 44 0.83 -0.02 -6.96
C THR A 44 0.75 1.46 -7.28
N THR A 45 -0.30 2.14 -6.80
CA THR A 45 -0.62 3.50 -7.21
C THR A 45 -1.24 4.26 -6.04
N VAL A 46 -0.91 5.54 -5.88
CA VAL A 46 -1.75 6.46 -5.10
C VAL A 46 -2.78 7.06 -6.06
N VAL A 47 -4.05 6.85 -5.74
CA VAL A 47 -5.18 7.36 -6.52
C VAL A 47 -5.91 8.41 -5.72
N ARG A 48 -6.21 9.54 -6.36
CA ARG A 48 -7.06 10.60 -5.83
C ARG A 48 -8.36 10.62 -6.59
N PHE A 49 -9.46 10.62 -5.86
CA PHE A 49 -10.77 11.01 -6.33
C PHE A 49 -11.01 12.47 -5.97
N GLU A 50 -11.29 13.31 -6.95
CA GLU A 50 -11.77 14.67 -6.68
C GLU A 50 -13.20 14.62 -6.11
N PRO A 51 -13.67 15.67 -5.41
CA PRO A 51 -15.04 15.70 -4.89
C PRO A 51 -16.08 15.43 -5.98
N GLY A 52 -16.94 14.43 -5.76
CA GLY A 52 -17.97 13.99 -6.69
C GLY A 52 -17.50 13.05 -7.80
N ALA A 53 -16.21 12.69 -7.83
CA ALA A 53 -15.68 11.76 -8.84
C ALA A 53 -16.27 10.36 -8.69
N ARG A 54 -16.48 9.69 -9.83
CA ARG A 54 -17.07 8.36 -9.95
C ARG A 54 -16.21 7.50 -10.85
N PHE A 55 -16.06 6.23 -10.49
CA PHE A 55 -15.43 5.21 -11.30
C PHE A 55 -16.46 4.12 -11.62
N PRO A 56 -16.73 3.80 -12.91
CA PRO A 56 -17.80 2.87 -13.28
C PRO A 56 -17.53 1.46 -12.75
N GLU A 57 -18.57 0.63 -12.78
CA GLU A 57 -18.47 -0.78 -12.40
C GLU A 57 -17.34 -1.46 -13.18
N HIS A 58 -16.47 -2.12 -12.42
CA HIS A 58 -15.32 -2.87 -12.96
C HIS A 58 -15.07 -4.13 -12.14
N THR A 59 -14.41 -5.10 -12.79
CA THR A 59 -14.09 -6.40 -12.18
C THR A 59 -12.61 -6.51 -11.86
N HIS A 60 -12.29 -6.99 -10.67
CA HIS A 60 -10.92 -7.19 -10.18
C HIS A 60 -10.34 -8.51 -10.68
N GLY A 61 -9.82 -8.54 -11.92
CA GLY A 61 -9.31 -9.76 -12.57
C GLY A 61 -8.12 -10.43 -11.87
N GLY A 62 -7.37 -9.70 -11.04
CA GLY A 62 -6.26 -10.20 -10.20
C GLY A 62 -6.36 -9.74 -8.75
N GLY A 63 -7.59 -9.38 -8.31
CA GLY A 63 -7.84 -8.80 -6.99
C GLY A 63 -7.45 -7.33 -6.88
N GLU A 64 -8.03 -6.68 -5.88
CA GLU A 64 -7.73 -5.31 -5.48
C GLU A 64 -7.57 -5.24 -3.97
N GLU A 65 -6.56 -4.53 -3.49
CA GLU A 65 -6.49 -4.11 -2.09
C GLU A 65 -6.11 -2.64 -2.02
N PHE A 66 -6.67 -1.93 -1.03
CA PHE A 66 -6.34 -0.53 -0.80
C PHE A 66 -6.36 -0.14 0.67
N LEU A 67 -5.62 0.91 0.97
CA LEU A 67 -5.69 1.64 2.24
C LEU A 67 -6.14 3.06 1.92
N VAL A 68 -7.20 3.54 2.58
CA VAL A 68 -7.65 4.92 2.47
C VAL A 68 -6.70 5.82 3.26
N LEU A 69 -6.02 6.74 2.56
CA LEU A 69 -5.02 7.64 3.12
C LEU A 69 -5.63 8.93 3.63
N ASP A 70 -6.68 9.41 2.96
CA ASP A 70 -7.38 10.66 3.27
C ASP A 70 -8.81 10.65 2.71
N GLY A 71 -9.73 11.37 3.33
CA GLY A 71 -11.12 11.48 2.90
C GLY A 71 -11.94 10.21 3.08
N VAL A 72 -12.95 10.01 2.23
CA VAL A 72 -13.86 8.86 2.26
C VAL A 72 -13.99 8.26 0.87
N PHE A 73 -13.58 7.01 0.71
CA PHE A 73 -13.85 6.19 -0.47
C PHE A 73 -15.16 5.44 -0.25
N SER A 74 -15.99 5.30 -1.26
CA SER A 74 -17.29 4.62 -1.18
C SER A 74 -17.50 3.65 -2.34
N ASP A 75 -18.25 2.58 -2.07
CA ASP A 75 -18.80 1.65 -3.04
C ASP A 75 -20.20 1.18 -2.63
N GLU A 76 -20.78 0.19 -3.31
CA GLU A 76 -22.13 -0.32 -3.00
C GLU A 76 -22.22 -0.99 -1.62
N ASP A 77 -21.10 -1.39 -1.03
CA ASP A 77 -21.07 -2.05 0.28
C ASP A 77 -20.94 -1.05 1.44
N GLY A 78 -20.57 0.21 1.17
CA GLY A 78 -20.50 1.26 2.16
C GLY A 78 -19.45 2.35 1.97
N ASP A 79 -19.22 3.09 3.04
CA ASP A 79 -18.26 4.19 3.11
C ASP A 79 -17.02 3.75 3.89
N TYR A 80 -15.86 4.08 3.36
CA TYR A 80 -14.54 3.72 3.91
C TYR A 80 -13.76 5.00 4.20
N PRO A 81 -13.77 5.51 5.44
CA PRO A 81 -13.00 6.69 5.83
C PRO A 81 -11.49 6.42 5.85
N ALA A 82 -10.69 7.49 5.94
CA ALA A 82 -9.25 7.40 6.12
C ALA A 82 -8.89 6.41 7.25
N GLY A 83 -7.85 5.59 7.03
CA GLY A 83 -7.47 4.50 7.92
C GLY A 83 -8.19 3.16 7.64
N THR A 84 -9.14 3.11 6.71
CA THR A 84 -9.77 1.83 6.35
C THR A 84 -8.89 1.06 5.36
N TYR A 85 -8.61 -0.21 5.68
CA TYR A 85 -8.00 -1.19 4.78
C TYR A 85 -9.07 -2.09 4.19
N VAL A 86 -9.07 -2.24 2.87
CA VAL A 86 -10.04 -3.06 2.12
C VAL A 86 -9.30 -4.03 1.21
N ARG A 87 -9.87 -5.24 1.07
CA ARG A 87 -9.39 -6.28 0.16
C ARG A 87 -10.56 -6.91 -0.57
N HIS A 88 -10.55 -6.80 -1.89
CA HIS A 88 -11.51 -7.35 -2.82
C HIS A 88 -10.89 -8.52 -3.59
N PRO A 89 -11.29 -9.79 -3.33
CA PRO A 89 -10.75 -10.97 -4.00
C PRO A 89 -10.91 -10.95 -5.50
N VAL A 90 -10.12 -11.81 -6.17
CA VAL A 90 -10.20 -12.02 -7.62
C VAL A 90 -11.63 -12.33 -8.05
N GLY A 91 -12.11 -11.63 -9.09
CA GLY A 91 -13.44 -11.81 -9.68
C GLY A 91 -14.57 -11.03 -9.00
N THR A 92 -14.30 -10.29 -7.93
CA THR A 92 -15.28 -9.33 -7.38
C THR A 92 -15.41 -8.09 -8.27
N SER A 93 -16.52 -7.38 -8.15
CA SER A 93 -16.79 -6.14 -8.89
C SER A 93 -17.42 -5.10 -7.98
N HIS A 94 -17.17 -3.84 -8.27
CA HIS A 94 -17.86 -2.70 -7.67
C HIS A 94 -17.81 -1.47 -8.57
N SER A 95 -18.65 -0.47 -8.29
CA SER A 95 -18.47 0.92 -8.70
C SER A 95 -17.86 1.68 -7.54
N ALA A 96 -16.99 2.64 -7.83
CA ALA A 96 -16.30 3.39 -6.79
C ALA A 96 -16.60 4.88 -6.91
N TRP A 97 -16.69 5.59 -5.76
CA TRP A 97 -16.85 7.05 -5.77
C TRP A 97 -16.30 7.70 -4.49
N SER A 98 -16.23 9.02 -4.55
CA SER A 98 -16.03 9.83 -3.35
C SER A 98 -16.81 11.14 -3.50
N ASP A 99 -17.71 11.41 -2.58
CA ASP A 99 -18.52 12.63 -2.63
C ASP A 99 -17.72 13.86 -2.15
N GLU A 100 -16.85 13.70 -1.17
CA GLU A 100 -16.02 14.76 -0.61
C GLU A 100 -14.58 14.77 -1.12
N GLY A 101 -14.19 13.72 -1.86
CA GLY A 101 -12.84 13.45 -2.31
C GLY A 101 -12.09 12.52 -1.37
N CYS A 102 -11.15 11.74 -1.93
CA CYS A 102 -10.30 10.86 -1.14
C CYS A 102 -8.97 10.57 -1.83
N GLU A 103 -8.00 10.08 -1.06
CA GLU A 103 -6.78 9.45 -1.57
C GLU A 103 -6.67 8.03 -1.04
N ILE A 104 -6.30 7.09 -1.92
CA ILE A 104 -6.07 5.69 -1.56
C ILE A 104 -4.71 5.22 -2.06
N LEU A 105 -4.04 4.37 -1.30
CA LEU A 105 -2.95 3.52 -1.78
C LEU A 105 -3.57 2.23 -2.27
N VAL A 106 -3.57 1.98 -3.57
CA VAL A 106 -4.19 0.80 -4.18
C VAL A 106 -3.16 -0.11 -4.84
N LYS A 107 -3.36 -1.43 -4.70
CA LYS A 107 -2.61 -2.49 -5.35
C LYS A 107 -3.56 -3.36 -6.16
N LEU A 108 -3.27 -3.48 -7.46
CA LEU A 108 -4.10 -4.20 -8.41
C LEU A 108 -3.34 -5.41 -8.97
N MET A 109 -4.06 -6.53 -9.16
CA MET A 109 -3.54 -7.76 -9.76
C MET A 109 -2.33 -8.34 -8.99
N GLN A 110 -2.40 -8.32 -7.66
CA GLN A 110 -1.35 -8.79 -6.77
C GLN A 110 -1.87 -9.74 -5.68
N MET A 111 -2.97 -10.45 -5.96
CA MET A 111 -3.54 -11.43 -5.05
C MET A 111 -3.40 -12.84 -5.60
N ASP A 112 -3.18 -13.81 -4.72
CA ASP A 112 -3.32 -15.21 -5.05
C ASP A 112 -4.78 -15.52 -5.37
N PRO A 113 -5.11 -16.15 -6.53
CA PRO A 113 -6.49 -16.48 -6.87
C PRO A 113 -7.19 -17.44 -5.88
N ALA A 114 -6.42 -18.16 -5.07
CA ALA A 114 -6.97 -19.04 -4.02
C ALA A 114 -7.37 -18.25 -2.74
N ASP A 115 -6.91 -17.00 -2.60
CA ASP A 115 -7.31 -16.13 -1.51
C ASP A 115 -8.65 -15.45 -1.82
N SER A 116 -9.73 -16.06 -1.36
CA SER A 116 -11.10 -15.59 -1.57
C SER A 116 -11.65 -14.73 -0.43
N LYS A 117 -10.80 -14.35 0.54
CA LYS A 117 -11.26 -13.61 1.71
C LYS A 117 -11.42 -12.12 1.41
N LYS A 118 -12.67 -11.62 1.43
CA LYS A 118 -12.95 -10.18 1.50
C LYS A 118 -12.59 -9.67 2.90
N VAL A 119 -11.91 -8.53 2.97
CA VAL A 119 -11.48 -7.88 4.22
C VAL A 119 -11.90 -6.42 4.19
N VAL A 120 -12.47 -5.94 5.28
CA VAL A 120 -12.69 -4.51 5.57
C VAL A 120 -12.30 -4.31 7.02
N LEU A 121 -11.29 -3.46 7.27
CA LEU A 121 -10.77 -3.21 8.62
C LEU A 121 -10.60 -1.70 8.84
N ASP A 122 -11.20 -1.20 9.89
CA ASP A 122 -10.82 0.09 10.47
C ASP A 122 -9.49 -0.11 11.23
N THR A 123 -8.40 0.40 10.65
CA THR A 123 -7.07 0.21 11.24
C THR A 123 -6.89 1.01 12.54
N ASP A 124 -7.68 2.06 12.77
CA ASP A 124 -7.61 2.83 14.00
C ASP A 124 -8.24 2.09 15.17
N ALA A 125 -9.24 1.24 14.88
CA ALA A 125 -9.86 0.36 15.88
C ALA A 125 -8.99 -0.85 16.28
N LEU A 126 -7.90 -1.14 15.54
CA LEU A 126 -6.99 -2.24 15.87
C LEU A 126 -5.95 -1.82 16.91
N ASP A 127 -5.69 -2.70 17.87
CA ASP A 127 -4.60 -2.50 18.82
C ASP A 127 -3.23 -2.80 18.19
N TRP A 128 -2.24 -2.00 18.56
CA TRP A 128 -0.84 -2.30 18.27
C TRP A 128 -0.38 -3.51 19.08
N GLN A 129 0.22 -4.47 18.40
CA GLN A 129 0.81 -5.67 18.98
C GLN A 129 2.33 -5.57 18.96
N PRO A 130 3.06 -6.18 19.92
CA PRO A 130 4.51 -6.27 19.84
C PRO A 130 4.96 -6.88 18.51
N GLY A 131 5.88 -6.20 17.83
CA GLY A 131 6.53 -6.69 16.62
C GLY A 131 7.70 -7.65 16.91
N PRO A 132 8.52 -7.94 15.88
CA PRO A 132 9.63 -8.90 16.01
C PRO A 132 10.78 -8.42 16.89
N GLU A 133 10.89 -7.11 17.12
CA GLU A 133 11.98 -6.50 17.88
C GLU A 133 11.45 -5.43 18.84
N ALA A 134 12.22 -5.12 19.88
CA ALA A 134 11.89 -4.06 20.83
C ALA A 134 11.82 -2.70 20.12
N GLY A 135 10.77 -1.93 20.38
CA GLY A 135 10.51 -0.65 19.75
C GLY A 135 9.84 -0.74 18.37
N VAL A 136 9.43 -1.95 17.97
CA VAL A 136 8.63 -2.19 16.77
C VAL A 136 7.29 -2.77 17.18
N ASP A 137 6.21 -2.17 16.70
CA ASP A 137 4.84 -2.68 16.88
C ASP A 137 4.19 -2.91 15.51
N ILE A 138 3.20 -3.80 15.47
CA ILE A 138 2.47 -4.15 14.24
C ILE A 138 0.95 -4.14 14.46
N LYS A 139 0.20 -3.84 13.41
CA LYS A 139 -1.23 -4.13 13.27
C LYS A 139 -1.38 -5.08 12.09
N PRO A 140 -1.57 -6.40 12.29
CA PRO A 140 -1.82 -7.33 11.19
C PRO A 140 -3.12 -6.97 10.46
N LEU A 141 -3.08 -6.90 9.13
CA LEU A 141 -4.25 -6.59 8.29
C LEU A 141 -4.72 -7.83 7.52
N HIS A 142 -3.78 -8.59 6.95
CA HIS A 142 -4.09 -9.80 6.20
C HIS A 142 -2.91 -10.76 6.16
N GLU A 143 -3.21 -12.07 6.06
CA GLU A 143 -2.22 -13.13 5.86
C GLU A 143 -2.82 -14.25 4.99
N PHE A 144 -2.08 -14.66 3.97
CA PHE A 144 -2.39 -15.82 3.13
C PHE A 144 -1.11 -16.44 2.58
N GLY A 145 -0.83 -17.71 2.91
CA GLY A 145 0.45 -18.35 2.58
C GLY A 145 1.63 -17.55 3.12
N ASP A 146 2.54 -17.17 2.25
CA ASP A 146 3.70 -16.33 2.60
C ASP A 146 3.40 -14.82 2.59
N GLU A 147 2.27 -14.42 1.98
CA GLU A 147 1.85 -13.03 1.94
C GLU A 147 1.43 -12.55 3.34
N LYS A 148 1.97 -11.41 3.75
CA LYS A 148 1.57 -10.70 4.97
C LYS A 148 1.43 -9.22 4.69
N VAL A 149 0.30 -8.67 5.13
CA VAL A 149 -0.01 -7.24 5.05
C VAL A 149 -0.23 -6.70 6.46
N MET A 150 0.42 -5.58 6.79
CA MET A 150 0.34 -4.98 8.12
C MET A 150 0.63 -3.49 8.10
N LEU A 151 0.17 -2.78 9.12
CA LEU A 151 0.83 -1.54 9.52
C LEU A 151 1.96 -1.88 10.48
N MET A 152 3.07 -1.18 10.33
CA MET A 152 4.23 -1.26 11.23
C MET A 152 4.53 0.10 11.81
N ARG A 153 4.84 0.14 13.09
CA ARG A 153 5.30 1.34 13.79
C ARG A 153 6.69 1.08 14.36
N ILE A 154 7.61 2.00 14.08
CA ILE A 154 8.92 2.07 14.74
C ILE A 154 8.86 3.21 15.73
N LEU A 155 9.16 2.95 16.99
CA LEU A 155 9.18 3.96 18.04
C LEU A 155 10.41 4.89 17.90
N PRO A 156 10.36 6.13 18.41
CA PRO A 156 11.49 7.06 18.33
C PRO A 156 12.80 6.48 18.90
N GLY A 157 13.90 6.68 18.17
CA GLY A 157 15.23 6.21 18.53
C GLY A 157 15.45 4.69 18.29
N THR A 158 14.51 4.00 17.67
CA THR A 158 14.62 2.56 17.41
C THR A 158 15.40 2.29 16.13
N ARG A 159 16.31 1.33 16.21
CA ARG A 159 17.04 0.72 15.09
C ARG A 159 16.67 -0.75 15.01
N ILE A 160 16.21 -1.19 13.84
CA ILE A 160 15.93 -2.59 13.56
C ILE A 160 17.24 -3.27 13.17
N ALA A 161 17.51 -4.44 13.74
CA ALA A 161 18.73 -5.19 13.40
C ALA A 161 18.82 -5.46 11.90
N ARG A 162 20.06 -5.47 11.38
CA ARG A 162 20.31 -5.80 9.98
C ARG A 162 19.66 -7.11 9.60
N HIS A 163 18.78 -7.09 8.62
CA HIS A 163 17.98 -8.24 8.23
C HIS A 163 17.86 -8.39 6.72
N ARG A 164 17.44 -9.58 6.30
CA ARG A 164 17.23 -9.95 4.89
C ARG A 164 15.76 -10.10 4.58
N HIS A 165 15.35 -9.59 3.43
CA HIS A 165 14.00 -9.79 2.87
C HIS A 165 13.98 -11.05 1.99
N GLU A 166 13.62 -12.21 2.54
CA GLU A 166 13.71 -13.47 1.81
C GLU A 166 12.81 -13.50 0.57
N ALA A 167 11.58 -13.00 0.67
CA ALA A 167 10.59 -12.98 -0.41
C ALA A 167 10.27 -11.56 -0.94
N GLY A 168 11.11 -10.57 -0.59
CA GLY A 168 10.87 -9.17 -0.94
C GLY A 168 9.78 -8.51 -0.09
N THR A 169 9.79 -7.17 -0.11
CA THR A 169 8.88 -6.34 0.70
C THR A 169 8.59 -5.03 -0.02
N GLU A 170 7.36 -4.56 0.05
CA GLU A 170 6.99 -3.18 -0.24
C GLU A 170 6.57 -2.47 1.04
N LEU A 171 6.87 -1.19 1.12
CA LEU A 171 6.39 -0.31 2.18
C LEU A 171 5.94 1.05 1.62
N PHE A 172 5.04 1.69 2.37
CA PHE A 172 4.60 3.07 2.11
C PHE A 172 4.53 3.82 3.44
N VAL A 173 5.29 4.91 3.55
CA VAL A 173 5.37 5.70 4.79
C VAL A 173 4.10 6.53 4.95
N LEU A 174 3.37 6.29 6.03
CA LEU A 174 2.12 6.96 6.38
C LEU A 174 2.35 8.19 7.27
N ASP A 175 3.33 8.09 8.19
CA ASP A 175 3.69 9.17 9.10
C ASP A 175 5.13 9.02 9.60
N GLY A 176 5.75 10.14 9.94
CA GLY A 176 7.13 10.18 10.44
C GLY A 176 8.17 9.94 9.36
N THR A 177 9.33 9.39 9.75
CA THR A 177 10.48 9.24 8.87
C THR A 177 11.20 7.93 9.15
N LEU A 178 11.36 7.11 8.11
CA LEU A 178 12.21 5.93 8.09
C LEU A 178 13.55 6.29 7.45
N ALA A 179 14.65 5.67 7.88
CA ALA A 179 15.95 5.79 7.24
C ALA A 179 16.68 4.44 7.25
N ASP A 180 17.59 4.27 6.31
CA ASP A 180 18.54 3.16 6.25
C ASP A 180 19.87 3.64 5.64
N GLU A 181 20.78 2.74 5.28
CA GLU A 181 22.08 3.05 4.67
C GLU A 181 21.96 3.73 3.30
N ASP A 182 20.82 3.61 2.61
CA ASP A 182 20.60 4.13 1.27
C ASP A 182 19.91 5.51 1.28
N GLY A 183 19.19 5.87 2.35
CA GLY A 183 18.51 7.17 2.38
C GLY A 183 17.58 7.41 3.56
N THR A 184 16.76 8.44 3.39
CA THR A 184 15.77 8.89 4.38
C THR A 184 14.41 9.07 3.69
N TYR A 185 13.36 8.50 4.26
CA TYR A 185 12.06 8.30 3.64
C TYR A 185 10.97 8.88 4.53
N GLY A 186 10.46 10.03 4.15
CA GLY A 186 9.37 10.72 4.85
C GLY A 186 7.98 10.24 4.40
N LYS A 187 6.95 10.85 4.97
CA LYS A 187 5.54 10.58 4.60
C LYS A 187 5.33 10.63 3.09
N GLY A 188 4.68 9.59 2.55
CA GLY A 188 4.43 9.42 1.13
C GLY A 188 5.58 8.75 0.36
N ALA A 189 6.68 8.38 1.01
CA ALA A 189 7.70 7.56 0.38
C ALA A 189 7.21 6.12 0.21
N TRP A 190 7.39 5.57 -0.98
CA TRP A 190 7.21 4.17 -1.30
C TRP A 190 8.53 3.52 -1.64
N GLN A 191 8.73 2.31 -1.14
CA GLN A 191 9.89 1.50 -1.44
C GLN A 191 9.51 0.07 -1.79
N ARG A 192 10.29 -0.53 -2.68
CA ARG A 192 10.35 -1.97 -2.89
C ARG A 192 11.75 -2.47 -2.62
N GLN A 193 11.85 -3.41 -1.70
CA GLN A 193 13.06 -4.19 -1.40
C GLN A 193 12.92 -5.56 -2.07
N PRO A 194 13.75 -5.91 -3.08
CA PRO A 194 13.65 -7.18 -3.77
C PRO A 194 14.01 -8.36 -2.85
N ALA A 195 13.61 -9.56 -3.28
CA ALA A 195 14.03 -10.78 -2.58
C ALA A 195 15.56 -10.84 -2.46
N GLY A 196 16.03 -11.15 -1.27
CA GLY A 196 17.44 -11.24 -0.94
C GLY A 196 18.12 -9.91 -0.56
N SER A 197 17.43 -8.76 -0.67
CA SER A 197 17.98 -7.48 -0.19
C SER A 197 18.21 -7.50 1.32
N VAL A 198 19.17 -6.70 1.76
CA VAL A 198 19.57 -6.58 3.18
C VAL A 198 19.67 -5.12 3.54
N HIS A 199 19.10 -4.69 4.66
CA HIS A 199 19.23 -3.34 5.18
C HIS A 199 19.13 -3.29 6.72
N GLU A 200 19.42 -2.12 7.28
CA GLU A 200 19.33 -1.84 8.71
C GLU A 200 18.50 -0.55 8.93
N PRO A 201 17.18 -0.65 8.92
CA PRO A 201 16.33 0.53 9.03
C PRO A 201 16.28 1.06 10.46
N PHE A 202 16.12 2.38 10.56
CA PHE A 202 15.93 3.07 11.84
C PHE A 202 15.02 4.27 11.71
N SER A 203 14.50 4.74 12.84
CA SER A 203 13.76 5.99 12.92
C SER A 203 14.15 6.77 14.17
N GLU A 204 14.62 8.01 14.00
CA GLU A 204 14.95 8.88 15.13
C GLU A 204 13.71 9.46 15.80
N GLN A 205 12.70 9.81 15.02
CA GLN A 205 11.49 10.51 15.48
C GLN A 205 10.27 9.59 15.58
N GLY A 206 10.40 8.35 15.15
CA GLY A 206 9.29 7.42 14.96
C GLY A 206 8.76 7.43 13.53
N CYS A 207 8.17 6.30 13.12
CA CYS A 207 7.61 6.14 11.79
C CYS A 207 6.47 5.12 11.81
N VAL A 208 5.40 5.40 11.06
CA VAL A 208 4.32 4.45 10.77
C VAL A 208 4.26 4.22 9.27
N PHE A 209 4.18 2.97 8.85
CA PHE A 209 4.12 2.63 7.44
C PHE A 209 3.32 1.35 7.18
N TYR A 210 2.68 1.31 6.00
CA TYR A 210 2.07 0.10 5.45
C TYR A 210 3.17 -0.82 4.91
N VAL A 211 3.03 -2.12 5.13
CA VAL A 211 3.95 -3.15 4.62
C VAL A 211 3.18 -4.28 3.97
N LYS A 212 3.62 -4.68 2.77
CA LYS A 212 3.24 -5.94 2.15
C LYS A 212 4.49 -6.73 1.80
N LYS A 213 4.55 -7.98 2.24
CA LYS A 213 5.70 -8.88 1.98
C LYS A 213 5.24 -10.27 1.57
N GLY A 214 6.13 -11.02 0.91
CA GLY A 214 5.84 -12.41 0.50
C GLY A 214 4.99 -12.54 -0.77
N HIS A 215 4.78 -11.45 -1.52
CA HIS A 215 3.90 -11.42 -2.71
C HIS A 215 4.66 -11.27 -4.04
N PHE A 216 6.00 -11.33 -4.02
CA PHE A 216 6.85 -11.25 -5.23
C PHE A 216 7.27 -12.64 -5.74
N VAL A 217 6.35 -13.56 -5.83
CA VAL A 217 6.64 -14.94 -6.31
C VAL A 217 6.17 -15.12 -7.74
#